data_a54cc8dde1b40f39dfc468e2c05157b8
#
_entry.id   a54cc8dde1b40f39dfc468e2c05157b8
#
_cell.length_a   1.000
_cell.length_b   1.000
_cell.length_c   1.000
_cell.angle_alpha   90.00
_cell.angle_beta   90.00
_cell.angle_gamma   90.00
#
_symmetry.space_group_name_H-M   'P 1'
#
loop_
_entity.id
_entity.type
_entity.pdbx_description
1 polymer ?
#
loop_
_entity_poly.entity_id
_entity_poly.type
_entity_poly.pdbx_seq_one_letter_code
_entity_poly.pdbx_strand_id
1 'polypeptide(L)'
;WSSQVARTWPVLLAQKTGREVVNIGYGARMCVPSDGTAAAALEPDTLVYLIGFNEFWQQKTDFGDRYRMTLDNIRARRPGVKIVAVTPTWSSVEKPIPLEAYRQEIRDAISADVTLVEGLSLTSHDLVAFPDTVHPGDAGAAGIAAGLADVV
;
A
#
# COMPACT_ATOMS: atom_id res chain seq x y z
N TRP A 1 3.72 14.46 3.98
CA TRP A 1 4.96 13.79 4.42
C TRP A 1 5.03 13.79 5.94
N SER A 2 5.38 12.64 6.53
CA SER A 2 5.64 12.58 7.97
C SER A 2 6.79 13.51 8.35
N SER A 3 6.65 14.20 9.49
CA SER A 3 7.64 15.20 9.94
C SER A 3 9.01 14.60 10.30
N GLN A 4 9.04 13.30 10.60
CA GLN A 4 10.24 12.55 10.99
C GLN A 4 10.15 11.11 10.48
N VAL A 5 11.29 10.46 10.24
CA VAL A 5 11.35 9.03 9.87
C VAL A 5 10.62 8.15 10.89
N ALA A 6 10.78 8.44 12.18
CA ALA A 6 10.12 7.70 13.26
C ALA A 6 8.57 7.82 13.26
N ARG A 7 8.00 8.71 12.46
CA ARG A 7 6.55 8.91 12.31
C ARG A 7 5.98 8.38 10.99
N THR A 8 6.78 7.67 10.21
CA THR A 8 6.28 6.98 9.02
C THR A 8 5.41 5.79 9.42
N TRP A 9 4.38 5.48 8.63
CA TRP A 9 3.44 4.41 8.99
C TRP A 9 4.11 3.03 9.19
N PRO A 10 5.18 2.61 8.47
CA PRO A 10 5.82 1.33 8.75
C PRO A 10 6.49 1.29 10.13
N VAL A 11 7.14 2.39 10.55
CA VAL A 11 7.76 2.48 11.88
C VAL A 11 6.69 2.47 12.99
N LEU A 12 5.60 3.21 12.80
CA LEU A 12 4.48 3.22 13.75
C LEU A 12 3.80 1.85 13.83
N LEU A 13 3.70 1.14 12.70
CA LEU A 13 3.17 -0.23 12.67
C LEU A 13 4.07 -1.19 13.46
N ALA A 14 5.38 -1.14 13.26
CA ALA A 14 6.35 -1.92 14.03
C ALA A 14 6.20 -1.68 15.54
N GLN A 15 6.08 -0.42 15.97
CA GLN A 15 5.89 -0.03 17.37
C GLN A 15 4.57 -0.57 17.95
N LYS A 16 3.48 -0.52 17.17
CA LYS A 16 2.17 -0.99 17.62
C LYS A 16 2.08 -2.51 17.76
N THR A 17 2.70 -3.22 16.84
CA THR A 17 2.59 -4.69 16.75
C THR A 17 3.71 -5.43 17.46
N GLY A 18 4.81 -4.74 17.79
CA GLY A 18 6.03 -5.37 18.29
C GLY A 18 6.75 -6.24 17.24
N ARG A 19 6.35 -6.15 15.97
CA ARG A 19 6.96 -6.92 14.86
C ARG A 19 8.12 -6.16 14.26
N GLU A 20 9.09 -6.88 13.73
CA GLU A 20 10.08 -6.30 12.83
C GLU A 20 9.41 -5.91 11.51
N VAL A 21 9.66 -4.70 11.03
CA VAL A 21 9.15 -4.19 9.76
C VAL A 21 10.30 -3.78 8.86
N VAL A 22 10.41 -4.42 7.70
CA VAL A 22 11.34 -4.03 6.64
C VAL A 22 10.58 -3.17 5.62
N ASN A 23 10.89 -1.87 5.56
CA ASN A 23 10.31 -0.97 4.60
C ASN A 23 11.13 -0.93 3.31
N ILE A 24 10.57 -1.46 2.23
CA ILE A 24 11.19 -1.46 0.88
C ILE A 24 10.54 -0.44 -0.07
N GLY A 25 9.61 0.37 0.45
CA GLY A 25 8.98 1.45 -0.32
C GLY A 25 9.89 2.66 -0.50
N TYR A 26 9.84 3.26 -1.68
CA TYR A 26 10.50 4.53 -1.95
C TYR A 26 9.68 5.41 -2.90
N GLY A 27 9.98 6.71 -2.86
CA GLY A 27 9.18 7.72 -3.56
C GLY A 27 9.09 7.47 -5.08
N ALA A 28 7.94 7.81 -5.65
CA ALA A 28 7.61 7.67 -7.08
C ALA A 28 7.64 6.22 -7.63
N ARG A 29 7.75 5.20 -6.76
CA ARG A 29 7.71 3.80 -7.21
C ARG A 29 6.34 3.45 -7.74
N MET A 30 6.31 2.95 -8.95
CA MET A 30 5.15 2.30 -9.56
C MET A 30 5.20 0.79 -9.33
N CYS A 31 4.10 0.11 -9.59
CA CYS A 31 4.01 -1.33 -9.56
C CYS A 31 4.93 -1.96 -10.60
N VAL A 32 5.94 -2.68 -10.14
CA VAL A 32 6.86 -3.44 -10.97
C VAL A 32 6.82 -4.91 -10.52
N PRO A 33 6.40 -5.84 -11.38
CA PRO A 33 6.20 -7.24 -10.98
C PRO A 33 7.40 -7.91 -10.30
N SER A 34 8.64 -7.54 -10.68
CA SER A 34 9.86 -8.06 -10.03
C SER A 34 10.02 -7.62 -8.58
N ASP A 35 9.36 -6.55 -8.13
CA ASP A 35 9.38 -6.12 -6.73
C ASP A 35 8.71 -7.17 -5.83
N GLY A 36 7.69 -7.86 -6.34
CA GLY A 36 7.07 -8.98 -5.64
C GLY A 36 8.06 -10.11 -5.36
N THR A 37 8.89 -10.47 -6.34
CA THR A 37 9.96 -11.45 -6.15
C THR A 37 10.98 -10.98 -5.13
N ALA A 38 11.40 -9.73 -5.21
CA ALA A 38 12.40 -9.15 -4.29
C ALA A 38 11.86 -9.08 -2.85
N ALA A 39 10.62 -8.65 -2.67
CA ALA A 39 9.97 -8.60 -1.36
C ALA A 39 9.82 -10.00 -0.74
N ALA A 40 9.38 -10.98 -1.52
CA ALA A 40 9.22 -12.36 -1.07
C ALA A 40 10.56 -13.05 -0.73
N ALA A 41 11.66 -12.61 -1.38
CA ALA A 41 13.00 -13.13 -1.09
C ALA A 41 13.55 -12.73 0.30
N LEU A 42 12.94 -11.74 0.96
CA LEU A 42 13.23 -11.38 2.34
C LEU A 42 12.58 -12.34 3.36
N GLU A 43 11.85 -13.33 2.88
CA GLU A 43 11.17 -14.37 3.67
C GLU A 43 10.21 -13.82 4.75
N PRO A 44 9.38 -12.81 4.44
CA PRO A 44 8.47 -12.24 5.41
C PRO A 44 7.35 -13.23 5.80
N ASP A 45 6.79 -13.06 6.99
CA ASP A 45 5.55 -13.74 7.40
C ASP A 45 4.31 -13.03 6.81
N THR A 46 4.40 -11.71 6.65
CA THR A 46 3.33 -10.87 6.08
C THR A 46 3.94 -9.84 5.13
N LEU A 47 3.34 -9.70 3.94
CA LEU A 47 3.62 -8.63 2.99
C LEU A 47 2.47 -7.64 2.97
N VAL A 48 2.72 -6.37 3.28
CA VAL A 48 1.77 -5.27 3.10
C VAL A 48 2.10 -4.54 1.81
N TYR A 49 1.16 -4.50 0.87
CA TYR A 49 1.35 -3.91 -0.44
C TYR A 49 0.41 -2.74 -0.66
N LEU A 50 0.90 -1.52 -0.41
CA LEU A 50 0.20 -0.24 -0.58
C LEU A 50 0.83 0.50 -1.76
N ILE A 51 0.18 0.47 -2.93
CA ILE A 51 0.64 1.07 -4.18
C ILE A 51 -0.56 1.48 -5.05
N GLY A 52 -0.33 2.19 -6.15
CA GLY A 52 -1.37 2.57 -7.13
C GLY A 52 -1.55 4.07 -7.27
N PHE A 53 -1.07 4.87 -6.30
CA PHE A 53 -1.17 6.33 -6.42
C PHE A 53 -0.28 6.88 -7.52
N ASN A 54 0.93 6.35 -7.71
CA ASN A 54 1.83 6.82 -8.77
C ASN A 54 1.33 6.42 -10.16
N GLU A 55 0.67 5.29 -10.30
CA GLU A 55 -0.05 4.88 -11.51
C GLU A 55 -1.18 5.84 -11.84
N PHE A 56 -2.00 6.18 -10.83
CA PHE A 56 -3.03 7.20 -10.96
C PHE A 56 -2.43 8.55 -11.34
N TRP A 57 -1.36 8.98 -10.69
CA TRP A 57 -0.69 10.25 -11.01
C TRP A 57 -0.24 10.31 -12.47
N GLN A 58 0.28 9.22 -13.00
CA GLN A 58 0.77 9.09 -14.37
C GLN A 58 -0.28 8.56 -15.36
N GLN A 59 -1.51 8.30 -14.91
CA GLN A 59 -2.61 7.79 -15.74
C GLN A 59 -2.27 6.49 -16.50
N LYS A 60 -1.61 5.54 -15.81
CA LYS A 60 -1.26 4.23 -16.38
C LYS A 60 -2.49 3.35 -16.47
N THR A 61 -2.63 2.64 -17.59
CA THR A 61 -3.79 1.77 -17.89
C THR A 61 -3.47 0.28 -17.78
N ASP A 62 -2.24 -0.08 -17.45
CA ASP A 62 -1.76 -1.45 -17.29
C ASP A 62 -1.55 -1.86 -15.82
N PHE A 63 -2.10 -1.09 -14.88
CA PHE A 63 -1.83 -1.27 -13.46
C PHE A 63 -2.38 -2.57 -12.90
N GLY A 64 -3.63 -2.91 -13.19
CA GLY A 64 -4.26 -4.14 -12.68
C GLY A 64 -3.52 -5.41 -13.10
N ASP A 65 -3.05 -5.48 -14.35
CA ASP A 65 -2.26 -6.61 -14.83
C ASP A 65 -0.90 -6.69 -14.12
N ARG A 66 -0.21 -5.57 -13.97
CA ARG A 66 1.06 -5.52 -13.21
C ARG A 66 0.86 -5.90 -11.75
N TYR A 67 -0.24 -5.46 -11.15
CA TYR A 67 -0.55 -5.78 -9.77
C TYR A 67 -0.76 -7.29 -9.61
N ARG A 68 -1.54 -7.92 -10.49
CA ARG A 68 -1.75 -9.37 -10.51
C ARG A 68 -0.44 -10.12 -10.69
N MET A 69 0.39 -9.74 -11.67
CA MET A 69 1.71 -10.33 -11.88
C MET A 69 2.61 -10.20 -10.64
N THR A 70 2.52 -9.09 -9.90
CA THR A 70 3.28 -8.91 -8.66
C THR A 70 2.84 -9.92 -7.60
N LEU A 71 1.54 -10.11 -7.41
CA LEU A 71 0.99 -11.10 -6.47
C LEU A 71 1.41 -12.53 -6.85
N ASP A 72 1.36 -12.86 -8.14
CA ASP A 72 1.78 -14.17 -8.64
C ASP A 72 3.28 -14.42 -8.39
N ASN A 73 4.11 -13.41 -8.60
CA ASN A 73 5.55 -13.48 -8.30
C ASN A 73 5.84 -13.64 -6.79
N ILE A 74 5.05 -12.98 -5.94
CA ILE A 74 5.14 -13.16 -4.48
C ILE A 74 4.84 -14.63 -4.14
N ARG A 75 3.71 -15.17 -4.64
CA ARG A 75 3.29 -16.55 -4.35
C ARG A 75 4.27 -17.58 -4.90
N ALA A 76 4.77 -17.36 -6.11
CA ALA A 76 5.74 -18.25 -6.72
C ALA A 76 7.04 -18.34 -5.90
N ARG A 77 7.46 -17.22 -5.30
CA ARG A 77 8.70 -17.14 -4.53
C ARG A 77 8.53 -17.53 -3.05
N ARG A 78 7.38 -17.19 -2.45
CA ARG A 78 7.06 -17.47 -1.03
C ARG A 78 5.62 -18.00 -0.92
N PRO A 79 5.39 -19.29 -1.22
CA PRO A 79 4.08 -19.91 -1.05
C PRO A 79 3.60 -19.82 0.40
N GLY A 80 2.33 -19.44 0.58
CA GLY A 80 1.71 -19.35 1.92
C GLY A 80 2.03 -18.07 2.71
N VAL A 81 2.81 -17.13 2.16
CA VAL A 81 2.96 -15.81 2.79
C VAL A 81 1.62 -15.10 2.90
N LYS A 82 1.34 -14.48 4.05
CA LYS A 82 0.17 -13.63 4.19
C LYS A 82 0.35 -12.36 3.37
N ILE A 83 -0.58 -12.06 2.47
CA ILE A 83 -0.57 -10.84 1.66
C ILE A 83 -1.71 -9.94 2.12
N VAL A 84 -1.38 -8.70 2.45
CA VAL A 84 -2.33 -7.62 2.76
C VAL A 84 -2.24 -6.60 1.62
N ALA A 85 -3.25 -6.59 0.76
CA ALA A 85 -3.42 -5.61 -0.30
C ALA A 85 -4.13 -4.38 0.26
N VAL A 86 -3.53 -3.21 0.11
CA VAL A 86 -4.12 -1.95 0.57
C VAL A 86 -4.43 -1.09 -0.65
N THR A 87 -5.68 -0.68 -0.81
CA THR A 87 -6.04 0.25 -1.88
C THR A 87 -5.45 1.65 -1.60
N PRO A 88 -5.21 2.48 -2.64
CA PRO A 88 -4.75 3.86 -2.46
C PRO A 88 -5.59 4.63 -1.43
N THR A 89 -4.92 5.34 -0.54
CA THR A 89 -5.55 6.20 0.47
C THR A 89 -6.26 7.41 -0.17
N TRP A 90 -6.82 8.29 0.65
CA TRP A 90 -7.49 9.49 0.16
C TRP A 90 -6.51 10.46 -0.54
N SER A 91 -7.05 11.14 -1.55
CA SER A 91 -6.45 12.33 -2.19
C SER A 91 -7.58 13.16 -2.78
N SER A 92 -7.44 14.47 -2.76
CA SER A 92 -8.35 15.38 -3.46
C SER A 92 -7.93 15.68 -4.89
N VAL A 93 -6.86 15.08 -5.38
CA VAL A 93 -6.40 15.25 -6.76
C VAL A 93 -7.37 14.60 -7.72
N GLU A 94 -7.80 15.36 -8.73
CA GLU A 94 -8.65 14.87 -9.81
C GLU A 94 -7.85 14.65 -11.08
N LYS A 95 -8.13 13.55 -11.78
CA LYS A 95 -7.51 13.16 -13.06
C LYS A 95 -8.59 12.56 -13.97
N PRO A 96 -8.36 12.52 -15.31
CA PRO A 96 -9.30 11.89 -16.26
C PRO A 96 -9.70 10.47 -15.88
N ILE A 97 -8.74 9.61 -15.49
CA ILE A 97 -9.04 8.32 -14.86
C ILE A 97 -9.00 8.55 -13.35
N PRO A 98 -10.12 8.42 -12.64
CA PRO A 98 -10.20 8.73 -11.21
C PRO A 98 -9.43 7.71 -10.37
N LEU A 99 -8.96 8.13 -9.18
CA LEU A 99 -8.23 7.25 -8.24
C LEU A 99 -9.04 6.01 -7.86
N GLU A 100 -10.38 6.10 -7.87
CA GLU A 100 -11.25 4.96 -7.61
C GLU A 100 -11.11 3.85 -8.65
N ALA A 101 -10.82 4.18 -9.91
CA ALA A 101 -10.56 3.15 -10.92
C ALA A 101 -9.35 2.29 -10.54
N TYR A 102 -8.28 2.88 -10.02
CA TYR A 102 -7.09 2.16 -9.55
C TYR A 102 -7.35 1.32 -8.29
N ARG A 103 -8.24 1.78 -7.39
CA ARG A 103 -8.72 0.95 -6.27
C ARG A 103 -9.48 -0.27 -6.77
N GLN A 104 -10.34 -0.06 -7.77
CA GLN A 104 -11.10 -1.16 -8.38
C GLN A 104 -10.19 -2.18 -9.06
N GLU A 105 -9.15 -1.75 -9.78
CA GLU A 105 -8.17 -2.66 -10.38
C GLU A 105 -7.47 -3.56 -9.34
N ILE A 106 -7.20 -3.05 -8.12
CA ILE A 106 -6.68 -3.88 -7.02
C ILE A 106 -7.71 -4.91 -6.58
N ARG A 107 -8.99 -4.49 -6.36
CA ARG A 107 -10.06 -5.42 -5.97
C ARG A 107 -10.25 -6.55 -7.00
N ASP A 108 -10.15 -6.21 -8.28
CA ASP A 108 -10.30 -7.16 -9.39
C ASP A 108 -9.06 -8.06 -9.58
N ALA A 109 -7.90 -7.63 -9.11
CA ALA A 109 -6.64 -8.37 -9.24
C ALA A 109 -6.40 -9.37 -8.12
N ILE A 110 -7.01 -9.20 -6.94
CA ILE A 110 -6.78 -10.07 -5.78
C ILE A 110 -7.64 -11.33 -5.83
N SER A 111 -7.18 -12.38 -5.18
CA SER A 111 -7.92 -13.62 -4.94
C SER A 111 -8.31 -13.75 -3.47
N ALA A 112 -9.15 -14.71 -3.14
CA ALA A 112 -9.77 -14.88 -1.82
C ALA A 112 -8.76 -15.11 -0.66
N ASP A 113 -7.53 -15.48 -0.97
CA ASP A 113 -6.44 -15.69 0.00
C ASP A 113 -5.67 -14.39 0.33
N VAL A 114 -5.97 -13.28 -0.36
CA VAL A 114 -5.39 -11.97 -0.08
C VAL A 114 -6.31 -11.16 0.83
N THR A 115 -5.79 -10.66 1.91
CA THR A 115 -6.53 -9.75 2.79
C THR A 115 -6.61 -8.37 2.14
N LEU A 116 -7.81 -7.91 1.80
CA LEU A 116 -8.03 -6.56 1.30
C LEU A 116 -8.25 -5.58 2.45
N VAL A 117 -7.57 -4.44 2.39
CA VAL A 117 -7.79 -3.29 3.26
C VAL A 117 -8.10 -2.08 2.40
N GLU A 118 -9.25 -1.46 2.64
CA GLU A 118 -9.62 -0.24 1.93
C GLU A 118 -8.85 0.96 2.49
N GLY A 119 -7.97 1.54 1.68
CA GLY A 119 -7.14 2.67 2.09
C GLY A 119 -7.94 3.89 2.54
N LEU A 120 -9.16 4.07 2.00
CA LEU A 120 -10.07 5.12 2.43
C LEU A 120 -10.55 4.95 3.89
N SER A 121 -10.58 3.75 4.43
CA SER A 121 -11.00 3.51 5.81
C SER A 121 -9.89 3.76 6.84
N LEU A 122 -8.65 3.93 6.39
CA LEU A 122 -7.48 4.01 7.28
C LEU A 122 -7.23 5.41 7.86
N THR A 123 -7.79 6.45 7.22
CA THR A 123 -7.48 7.85 7.58
C THR A 123 -8.70 8.75 7.43
N SER A 124 -8.70 9.91 8.07
CA SER A 124 -9.60 11.00 7.70
C SER A 124 -9.27 11.53 6.30
N HIS A 125 -10.29 12.11 5.63
CA HIS A 125 -10.19 12.61 4.25
C HIS A 125 -10.04 14.13 4.26
N ASP A 126 -8.95 14.61 4.86
CA ASP A 126 -8.72 16.03 5.09
C ASP A 126 -7.22 16.41 5.09
N LEU A 127 -6.96 17.70 5.21
CA LEU A 127 -5.60 18.25 5.23
C LEU A 127 -4.84 17.97 6.54
N VAL A 128 -5.48 17.48 7.58
CA VAL A 128 -4.80 17.05 8.81
C VAL A 128 -4.09 15.73 8.56
N ALA A 129 -4.78 14.79 7.90
CA ALA A 129 -4.18 13.52 7.50
C ALA A 129 -3.26 13.65 6.27
N PHE A 130 -3.61 14.53 5.31
CA PHE A 130 -2.87 14.72 4.05
C PHE A 130 -2.60 16.21 3.78
N PRO A 131 -1.55 16.79 4.39
CA PRO A 131 -1.28 18.23 4.31
C PRO A 131 -1.10 18.79 2.90
N ASP A 132 -0.62 17.99 1.98
CA ASP A 132 -0.43 18.33 0.56
C ASP A 132 -1.46 17.64 -0.36
N THR A 133 -2.53 17.08 0.22
CA THR A 133 -3.60 16.34 -0.47
C THR A 133 -3.18 15.00 -1.10
N VAL A 134 -1.93 14.61 -0.95
CA VAL A 134 -1.33 13.41 -1.61
C VAL A 134 -0.65 12.50 -0.59
N HIS A 135 0.26 13.06 0.19
CA HIS A 135 1.10 12.26 1.08
C HIS A 135 0.56 12.28 2.51
N PRO A 136 0.47 11.13 3.17
CA PRO A 136 0.06 11.10 4.56
C PRO A 136 1.08 11.86 5.43
N GLY A 137 0.59 12.84 6.19
CA GLY A 137 1.31 13.49 7.27
C GLY A 137 1.37 12.58 8.51
N ASP A 138 1.75 13.15 9.66
CA ASP A 138 1.86 12.37 10.90
C ASP A 138 0.53 11.73 11.31
N ALA A 139 -0.58 12.45 11.18
CA ALA A 139 -1.92 11.93 11.50
C ALA A 139 -2.35 10.83 10.51
N GLY A 140 -2.11 11.01 9.21
CA GLY A 140 -2.40 10.01 8.19
C GLY A 140 -1.56 8.75 8.38
N ALA A 141 -0.26 8.90 8.65
CA ALA A 141 0.63 7.77 8.92
C ALA A 141 0.20 6.99 10.18
N ALA A 142 -0.22 7.69 11.23
CA ALA A 142 -0.74 7.06 12.44
C ALA A 142 -2.04 6.29 12.19
N GLY A 143 -2.96 6.84 11.38
CA GLY A 143 -4.19 6.16 10.97
C GLY A 143 -3.91 4.89 10.18
N ILE A 144 -3.02 4.96 9.17
CA ILE A 144 -2.61 3.79 8.38
C ILE A 144 -2.03 2.70 9.29
N ALA A 145 -1.11 3.05 10.18
CA ALA A 145 -0.50 2.10 11.11
C ALA A 145 -1.53 1.48 12.06
N ALA A 146 -2.49 2.27 12.54
CA ALA A 146 -3.55 1.78 13.43
C ALA A 146 -4.47 0.79 12.71
N GLY A 147 -4.94 1.11 11.52
CA GLY A 147 -5.84 0.24 10.77
C GLY A 147 -5.18 -1.03 10.23
N LEU A 148 -3.85 -1.04 10.07
CA LEU A 148 -3.11 -2.23 9.65
C LEU A 148 -2.71 -3.14 10.82
N ALA A 149 -2.66 -2.64 12.05
CA ALA A 149 -2.14 -3.40 13.19
C ALA A 149 -2.91 -4.70 13.48
N ASP A 150 -4.22 -4.71 13.23
CA ASP A 150 -5.07 -5.87 13.49
C ASP A 150 -5.08 -6.88 12.32
N VAL A 151 -4.48 -6.52 11.19
CA VAL A 151 -4.50 -7.36 9.97
C VAL A 151 -3.13 -7.86 9.53
N VAL A 152 -2.05 -7.50 10.23
CA VAL A 152 -0.69 -7.98 9.94
C VAL A 152 -0.22 -9.10 10.87
#